data_7a94239504483c0041f52529833dbf6e
#
_entry.id   7a94239504483c0041f52529833dbf6e
#
_cell.length_a   1.000
_cell.length_b   1.000
_cell.length_c   1.000
_cell.angle_alpha   90.00
_cell.angle_beta   90.00
_cell.angle_gamma   90.00
#
_symmetry.space_group_name_H-M   'P 1'
#
loop_
_entity.id
_entity.type
_entity.pdbx_description
1 polymer ?
#
loop_
_entity_poly.entity_id
_entity_poly.type
_entity_poly.pdbx_seq_one_letter_code
_entity_poly.pdbx_strand_id
1 'polypeptide(L)'
;MDYFKNAEHVWSTGLTYIKYVVDTAREPFLILNKDLDVVSANDSFYRFFTVTEEDTLNKKVYDIGEKQWDIPQLRKLLENILPKSSFFKDFEVEHDFPIIGKKILLLNARIVFSEHDPNKVPLIILAMEDVTKQRLLDERMKEYTKELEQKVAERTTALEKKLLEGNKSLDERVLELEKLNKIMMGRELTIMELKEKIRNLEEKLERSMK
;
A
#
# COMPACT_ATOMS: atom_id res chain seq x y z
N MET A 1 34.76 50.20 -1.38
CA MET A 1 33.87 50.09 -0.21
C MET A 1 32.46 49.60 -0.56
N ASP A 2 32.07 49.53 -1.84
CA ASP A 2 30.73 49.04 -2.28
C ASP A 2 30.56 47.53 -2.47
N TYR A 3 31.64 46.80 -2.67
CA TYR A 3 31.56 45.33 -2.88
C TYR A 3 31.10 44.57 -1.64
N PHE A 4 31.47 45.00 -0.44
CA PHE A 4 31.06 44.36 0.81
C PHE A 4 29.60 44.59 1.15
N LYS A 5 29.09 45.81 0.89
CA LYS A 5 27.66 46.13 1.09
C LYS A 5 26.75 45.37 0.13
N ASN A 6 27.19 45.18 -1.12
CA ASN A 6 26.44 44.35 -2.09
C ASN A 6 26.45 42.88 -1.69
N ALA A 7 27.55 42.35 -1.16
CA ALA A 7 27.61 40.93 -0.71
C ALA A 7 26.66 40.69 0.49
N GLU A 8 26.66 41.58 1.49
CA GLU A 8 25.71 41.48 2.64
C GLU A 8 24.26 41.60 2.19
N HIS A 9 23.94 42.44 1.22
CA HIS A 9 22.58 42.60 0.71
C HIS A 9 22.15 41.36 -0.11
N VAL A 10 23.01 40.78 -0.92
CA VAL A 10 22.76 39.55 -1.66
C VAL A 10 22.59 38.34 -0.70
N TRP A 11 23.37 38.28 0.38
CA TRP A 11 23.25 37.26 1.40
C TRP A 11 21.95 37.39 2.23
N SER A 12 21.60 38.60 2.65
CA SER A 12 20.35 38.84 3.38
C SER A 12 19.12 38.54 2.52
N THR A 13 19.18 38.89 1.23
CA THR A 13 18.14 38.60 0.26
C THR A 13 18.05 37.07 0.01
N GLY A 14 19.18 36.41 -0.15
CA GLY A 14 19.25 34.95 -0.35
C GLY A 14 18.68 34.15 0.85
N LEU A 15 19.01 34.57 2.07
CA LEU A 15 18.48 33.95 3.30
C LEU A 15 16.95 34.18 3.41
N THR A 16 16.48 35.35 3.01
CA THR A 16 15.04 35.66 2.99
C THR A 16 14.30 34.77 1.98
N TYR A 17 14.84 34.56 0.77
CA TYR A 17 14.25 33.64 -0.20
C TYR A 17 14.26 32.19 0.29
N ILE A 18 15.36 31.74 0.89
CA ILE A 18 15.45 30.40 1.48
C ILE A 18 14.38 30.25 2.57
N LYS A 19 14.22 31.25 3.44
CA LYS A 19 13.16 31.24 4.47
C LYS A 19 11.77 31.09 3.85
N TYR A 20 11.42 31.88 2.84
CA TYR A 20 10.13 31.76 2.16
C TYR A 20 9.92 30.40 1.50
N VAL A 21 10.94 29.83 0.86
CA VAL A 21 10.86 28.49 0.26
C VAL A 21 10.64 27.44 1.33
N VAL A 22 11.33 27.54 2.44
CA VAL A 22 11.22 26.63 3.58
C VAL A 22 9.86 26.76 4.28
N ASP A 23 9.36 27.99 4.44
CA ASP A 23 8.04 28.25 5.06
C ASP A 23 6.87 27.83 4.15
N THR A 24 7.07 27.74 2.82
CA THR A 24 6.09 27.17 1.90
C THR A 24 6.07 25.65 1.88
N ALA A 25 7.10 24.99 2.44
CA ALA A 25 7.12 23.54 2.56
C ALA A 25 6.02 23.05 3.50
N ARG A 26 5.27 22.04 3.06
CA ARG A 26 4.21 21.44 3.87
C ARG A 26 4.74 20.55 4.99
N GLU A 27 5.94 20.03 4.81
CA GLU A 27 6.60 19.13 5.74
C GLU A 27 7.27 19.90 6.87
N PRO A 28 7.15 19.44 8.13
CA PRO A 28 7.92 19.94 9.26
C PRO A 28 9.43 19.80 9.03
N PHE A 29 10.18 20.83 9.46
CA PHE A 29 11.58 20.92 9.11
C PHE A 29 12.34 21.70 10.18
N LEU A 30 13.52 21.18 10.54
CA LEU A 30 14.45 21.77 11.50
C LEU A 30 15.83 21.95 10.89
N ILE A 31 16.51 23.03 11.28
CA ILE A 31 17.94 23.19 11.12
C ILE A 31 18.60 23.13 12.48
N LEU A 32 19.55 22.22 12.62
CA LEU A 32 20.31 22.01 13.85
C LEU A 32 21.77 22.40 13.63
N ASN A 33 22.45 22.85 14.71
CA ASN A 33 23.89 22.99 14.73
C ASN A 33 24.57 21.62 14.99
N LYS A 34 25.89 21.60 15.03
CA LYS A 34 26.71 20.40 15.33
C LYS A 34 26.40 19.78 16.70
N ASP A 35 25.95 20.60 17.63
CA ASP A 35 25.64 20.19 19.00
C ASP A 35 24.16 19.77 19.15
N LEU A 36 23.41 19.70 18.02
CA LEU A 36 21.99 19.36 17.94
C LEU A 36 21.07 20.39 18.59
N ASP A 37 21.51 21.65 18.73
CA ASP A 37 20.65 22.74 19.12
C ASP A 37 19.90 23.26 17.90
N VAL A 38 18.61 23.63 18.07
CA VAL A 38 17.78 24.14 16.99
C VAL A 38 18.19 25.56 16.62
N VAL A 39 18.62 25.75 15.41
CA VAL A 39 18.95 27.04 14.82
C VAL A 39 17.74 27.68 14.16
N SER A 40 16.91 26.87 13.51
CA SER A 40 15.69 27.34 12.81
C SER A 40 14.70 26.20 12.65
N ALA A 41 13.42 26.57 12.58
CA ALA A 41 12.32 25.69 12.21
C ALA A 41 11.38 26.43 11.25
N ASN A 42 10.61 25.70 10.44
CA ASN A 42 9.60 26.30 9.58
C ASN A 42 8.24 26.36 10.29
N ASP A 43 7.33 27.15 9.73
CA ASP A 43 5.95 27.29 10.22
C ASP A 43 5.20 25.96 10.30
N SER A 44 5.50 25.03 9.37
CA SER A 44 4.89 23.69 9.37
C SER A 44 5.31 22.88 10.60
N PHE A 45 6.55 23.02 11.06
CA PHE A 45 7.02 22.40 12.29
C PHE A 45 6.25 22.90 13.51
N TYR A 46 6.17 24.21 13.69
CA TYR A 46 5.46 24.81 14.83
C TYR A 46 3.99 24.40 14.86
N ARG A 47 3.31 24.45 13.72
CA ARG A 47 1.90 24.06 13.61
C ARG A 47 1.69 22.57 13.86
N PHE A 48 2.53 21.75 13.27
CA PHE A 48 2.36 20.29 13.36
C PHE A 48 2.57 19.76 14.78
N PHE A 49 3.65 20.21 15.44
CA PHE A 49 3.98 19.74 16.79
C PHE A 49 3.35 20.58 17.90
N THR A 50 2.63 21.63 17.54
CA THR A 50 1.97 22.55 18.50
C THR A 50 2.95 23.15 19.50
N VAL A 51 4.09 23.60 19.01
CA VAL A 51 5.16 24.24 19.78
C VAL A 51 5.38 25.68 19.31
N THR A 52 5.95 26.53 20.18
CA THR A 52 6.27 27.91 19.83
C THR A 52 7.72 28.06 19.39
N GLU A 53 8.02 29.18 18.72
CA GLU A 53 9.40 29.53 18.36
C GLU A 53 10.29 29.66 19.60
N GLU A 54 9.79 30.30 20.66
CA GLU A 54 10.50 30.49 21.94
C GLU A 54 10.79 29.19 22.64
N ASP A 55 9.90 28.19 22.50
CA ASP A 55 10.08 26.85 23.08
C ASP A 55 10.95 25.93 22.25
N THR A 56 11.34 26.37 21.06
CA THR A 56 12.06 25.55 20.08
C THR A 56 13.48 26.04 19.84
N LEU A 57 13.67 27.34 19.57
CA LEU A 57 14.97 27.87 19.17
C LEU A 57 15.99 27.83 20.32
N ASN A 58 17.26 27.59 19.97
CA ASN A 58 18.40 27.50 20.86
C ASN A 58 18.28 26.43 21.95
N LYS A 59 17.33 25.49 21.80
CA LYS A 59 17.22 24.31 22.67
C LYS A 59 17.75 23.07 21.95
N LYS A 60 18.20 22.06 22.72
CA LYS A 60 18.49 20.74 22.18
C LYS A 60 17.23 20.16 21.50
N VAL A 61 17.38 19.55 20.35
CA VAL A 61 16.26 18.88 19.69
C VAL A 61 15.52 17.90 20.61
N TYR A 62 16.22 17.28 21.55
CA TYR A 62 15.65 16.33 22.53
C TYR A 62 14.84 17.00 23.64
N ASP A 63 15.05 18.31 23.88
CA ASP A 63 14.39 19.04 24.96
C ASP A 63 13.14 19.82 24.47
N ILE A 64 12.86 19.80 23.17
CA ILE A 64 11.70 20.51 22.58
C ILE A 64 10.40 19.88 23.09
N GLY A 65 9.42 20.74 23.46
CA GLY A 65 8.07 20.32 23.80
C GLY A 65 8.03 19.29 24.93
N GLU A 66 8.65 19.63 26.09
CA GLU A 66 8.69 18.76 27.27
C GLU A 66 9.37 17.41 27.03
N LYS A 67 10.43 17.39 26.21
CA LYS A 67 11.20 16.21 25.83
C LYS A 67 10.46 15.18 24.95
N GLN A 68 9.40 15.61 24.26
CA GLN A 68 8.69 14.73 23.34
C GLN A 68 9.58 14.19 22.18
N TRP A 69 10.74 14.82 21.95
CA TRP A 69 11.74 14.44 20.94
C TRP A 69 12.88 13.59 21.50
N ASP A 70 12.86 13.26 22.79
CA ASP A 70 13.85 12.35 23.38
C ASP A 70 13.53 10.88 23.03
N ILE A 71 13.63 10.58 21.76
CA ILE A 71 13.29 9.30 21.15
C ILE A 71 14.59 8.52 20.92
N PRO A 72 14.74 7.28 21.45
CA PRO A 72 15.98 6.51 21.31
C PRO A 72 16.40 6.28 19.85
N GLN A 73 15.42 6.11 18.94
CA GLN A 73 15.68 5.94 17.52
C GLN A 73 16.26 7.23 16.90
N LEU A 74 15.72 8.40 17.29
CA LEU A 74 16.21 9.70 16.83
C LEU A 74 17.63 9.97 17.33
N ARG A 75 17.93 9.67 18.62
CA ARG A 75 19.28 9.76 19.17
C ARG A 75 20.26 8.91 18.37
N LYS A 76 19.95 7.64 18.17
CA LYS A 76 20.78 6.72 17.37
C LYS A 76 21.03 7.28 15.95
N LEU A 77 20.02 7.88 15.37
CA LEU A 77 20.07 8.44 14.03
C LEU A 77 21.01 9.65 13.94
N LEU A 78 20.80 10.63 14.81
CA LEU A 78 21.55 11.89 14.79
C LEU A 78 22.97 11.73 15.33
N GLU A 79 23.18 10.93 16.38
CA GLU A 79 24.46 10.80 17.06
C GLU A 79 25.36 9.71 16.44
N ASN A 80 24.79 8.63 15.86
CA ASN A 80 25.59 7.50 15.41
C ASN A 80 25.57 7.27 13.90
N ILE A 81 24.46 7.51 13.21
CA ILE A 81 24.32 7.23 11.79
C ILE A 81 24.71 8.43 10.95
N LEU A 82 24.13 9.59 11.22
CA LEU A 82 24.33 10.80 10.45
C LEU A 82 25.81 11.26 10.37
N PRO A 83 26.60 11.26 11.46
CA PRO A 83 28.01 11.63 11.39
C PRO A 83 28.86 10.74 10.49
N LYS A 84 28.46 9.48 10.29
CA LYS A 84 29.19 8.51 9.47
C LYS A 84 28.79 8.57 7.99
N SER A 85 27.53 8.91 7.71
CA SER A 85 26.95 8.82 6.36
C SER A 85 26.67 10.18 5.72
N SER A 86 26.78 11.29 6.47
CA SER A 86 26.47 12.67 6.06
C SER A 86 25.01 12.91 5.67
N PHE A 87 24.24 11.88 5.43
CA PHE A 87 22.79 11.93 5.19
C PHE A 87 22.12 10.60 5.51
N PHE A 88 20.82 10.63 5.72
CA PHE A 88 19.94 9.47 5.67
C PHE A 88 18.59 9.87 5.06
N LYS A 89 17.85 8.88 4.58
CA LYS A 89 16.51 9.06 4.02
C LYS A 89 15.57 7.97 4.51
N ASP A 90 14.28 8.34 4.60
CA ASP A 90 13.17 7.43 4.87
C ASP A 90 13.34 6.63 6.16
N PHE A 91 13.97 7.25 7.18
CA PHE A 91 14.10 6.61 8.47
C PHE A 91 12.80 6.73 9.24
N GLU A 92 12.13 5.59 9.43
CA GLU A 92 10.83 5.53 10.07
C GLU A 92 10.96 5.58 11.60
N VAL A 93 10.22 6.49 12.22
CA VAL A 93 10.10 6.63 13.68
C VAL A 93 8.63 6.61 14.05
N GLU A 94 8.25 5.64 14.88
CA GLU A 94 6.93 5.58 15.48
C GLU A 94 7.03 6.07 16.93
N HIS A 95 6.22 7.10 17.26
CA HIS A 95 6.21 7.68 18.60
C HIS A 95 4.83 8.20 18.99
N ASP A 96 4.52 8.15 20.28
CA ASP A 96 3.30 8.70 20.85
C ASP A 96 3.61 10.07 21.46
N PHE A 97 3.28 11.12 20.73
CA PHE A 97 3.52 12.50 21.14
C PHE A 97 2.41 12.96 22.10
N PRO A 98 2.73 13.66 23.20
CA PRO A 98 1.74 14.04 24.21
C PRO A 98 0.55 14.87 23.67
N ILE A 99 0.77 15.73 22.67
CA ILE A 99 -0.24 16.64 22.15
C ILE A 99 -0.90 16.08 20.88
N ILE A 100 -0.11 15.57 19.94
CA ILE A 100 -0.60 15.18 18.61
C ILE A 100 -0.88 13.66 18.51
N GLY A 101 -0.65 12.92 19.59
CA GLY A 101 -0.88 11.48 19.67
C GLY A 101 0.13 10.65 18.88
N LYS A 102 -0.22 9.40 18.66
CA LYS A 102 0.65 8.43 17.96
C LYS A 102 0.87 8.83 16.50
N LYS A 103 2.13 8.95 16.12
CA LYS A 103 2.57 9.31 14.77
C LYS A 103 3.63 8.36 14.26
N ILE A 104 3.59 8.14 12.95
CA ILE A 104 4.65 7.48 12.19
C ILE A 104 5.26 8.53 11.27
N LEU A 105 6.50 8.89 11.55
CA LEU A 105 7.23 9.92 10.82
C LEU A 105 8.36 9.30 10.00
N LEU A 106 8.49 9.71 8.73
CA LEU A 106 9.69 9.45 7.95
C LEU A 106 10.63 10.64 8.11
N LEU A 107 11.82 10.37 8.61
CA LEU A 107 12.84 11.37 8.87
C LEU A 107 13.90 11.34 7.76
N ASN A 108 14.18 12.51 7.20
CA ASN A 108 15.26 12.72 6.24
C ASN A 108 16.22 13.75 6.82
N ALA A 109 17.50 13.42 6.89
CA ALA A 109 18.49 14.40 7.35
C ALA A 109 19.73 14.43 6.48
N ARG A 110 20.37 15.62 6.45
CA ARG A 110 21.63 15.86 5.76
C ARG A 110 22.47 16.86 6.51
N ILE A 111 23.78 16.57 6.57
CA ILE A 111 24.77 17.53 7.00
C ILE A 111 25.14 18.43 5.82
N VAL A 112 25.06 19.73 6.02
CA VAL A 112 25.43 20.75 5.03
C VAL A 112 26.70 21.44 5.50
N PHE A 113 27.73 21.41 4.67
CA PHE A 113 29.00 22.10 4.91
C PHE A 113 29.01 23.37 4.07
N SER A 114 29.58 24.46 4.60
CA SER A 114 29.85 25.65 3.81
C SER A 114 31.11 25.43 2.97
N GLU A 115 30.98 25.38 1.66
CA GLU A 115 32.12 25.23 0.74
C GLU A 115 33.07 26.44 0.76
N HIS A 116 32.60 27.62 1.19
CA HIS A 116 33.34 28.89 1.11
C HIS A 116 33.92 29.36 2.43
N ASP A 117 33.67 28.68 3.54
CA ASP A 117 34.17 29.04 4.87
C ASP A 117 34.56 27.78 5.67
N PRO A 118 35.85 27.42 5.70
CA PRO A 118 36.34 26.25 6.45
C PRO A 118 36.08 26.32 7.97
N ASN A 119 35.81 27.53 8.49
CA ASN A 119 35.53 27.75 9.92
C ASN A 119 34.03 27.72 10.23
N LYS A 120 33.15 27.57 9.22
CA LYS A 120 31.71 27.52 9.44
C LYS A 120 31.29 26.15 9.95
N VAL A 121 30.56 26.18 11.06
CA VAL A 121 30.04 24.99 11.71
C VAL A 121 29.04 24.29 10.77
N PRO A 122 29.16 22.98 10.58
CA PRO A 122 28.19 22.23 9.77
C PRO A 122 26.78 22.37 10.35
N LEU A 123 25.81 22.50 9.49
CA LEU A 123 24.39 22.49 9.84
C LEU A 123 23.77 21.16 9.45
N ILE A 124 22.81 20.70 10.25
CA ILE A 124 22.01 19.52 9.99
C ILE A 124 20.62 19.97 9.59
N ILE A 125 20.18 19.59 8.41
CA ILE A 125 18.80 19.77 7.96
C ILE A 125 18.06 18.48 8.27
N LEU A 126 16.93 18.58 9.00
CA LEU A 126 16.07 17.46 9.37
C LEU A 126 14.65 17.75 8.89
N ALA A 127 14.17 16.99 7.91
CA ALA A 127 12.81 17.04 7.41
C ALA A 127 12.01 15.85 7.91
N MET A 128 10.70 16.02 8.10
CA MET A 128 9.80 15.04 8.70
C MET A 128 8.52 14.94 7.90
N GLU A 129 8.15 13.75 7.49
CA GLU A 129 6.90 13.47 6.79
C GLU A 129 5.98 12.63 7.68
N ASP A 130 4.74 13.08 7.91
CA ASP A 130 3.72 12.28 8.61
C ASP A 130 3.09 11.28 7.67
N VAL A 131 3.49 10.01 7.78
CA VAL A 131 2.96 8.90 7.00
C VAL A 131 1.95 8.06 7.78
N THR A 132 1.50 8.52 8.94
CA THR A 132 0.59 7.77 9.83
C THR A 132 -0.67 7.30 9.09
N LYS A 133 -1.34 8.23 8.42
CA LYS A 133 -2.56 7.91 7.66
C LYS A 133 -2.29 6.95 6.51
N GLN A 134 -1.18 7.14 5.80
CA GLN A 134 -0.81 6.29 4.69
C GLN A 134 -0.51 4.87 5.16
N ARG A 135 0.28 4.70 6.22
CA ARG A 135 0.57 3.39 6.83
C ARG A 135 -0.68 2.66 7.27
N LEU A 136 -1.61 3.36 7.95
CA LEU A 136 -2.86 2.79 8.37
C LEU A 136 -3.74 2.32 7.20
N LEU A 137 -3.76 3.09 6.10
CA LEU A 137 -4.49 2.71 4.89
C LEU A 137 -3.84 1.51 4.19
N ASP A 138 -2.50 1.47 4.13
CA ASP A 138 -1.76 0.36 3.54
C ASP A 138 -1.99 -0.94 4.31
N GLU A 139 -2.00 -0.88 5.64
CA GLU A 139 -2.30 -2.03 6.50
C GLU A 139 -3.74 -2.54 6.27
N ARG A 140 -4.71 -1.64 6.28
CA ARG A 140 -6.12 -2.00 6.01
C ARG A 140 -6.30 -2.61 4.62
N MET A 141 -5.60 -2.07 3.61
CA MET A 141 -5.66 -2.59 2.26
C MET A 141 -5.09 -4.02 2.18
N LYS A 142 -3.98 -4.28 2.87
CA LYS A 142 -3.40 -5.63 2.96
C LYS A 142 -4.36 -6.62 3.62
N GLU A 143 -4.99 -6.23 4.73
CA GLU A 143 -5.99 -7.06 5.42
C GLU A 143 -7.19 -7.35 4.51
N TYR A 144 -7.72 -6.32 3.85
CA TYR A 144 -8.85 -6.47 2.94
C TYR A 144 -8.53 -7.35 1.72
N THR A 145 -7.32 -7.21 1.15
CA THR A 145 -6.87 -8.06 0.05
C THR A 145 -6.81 -9.52 0.48
N LYS A 146 -6.25 -9.81 1.66
CA LYS A 146 -6.19 -11.16 2.21
C LYS A 146 -7.59 -11.76 2.44
N GLU A 147 -8.52 -10.96 2.96
CA GLU A 147 -9.90 -11.39 3.15
C GLU A 147 -10.61 -11.71 1.81
N LEU A 148 -10.39 -10.86 0.79
CA LEU A 148 -10.92 -11.10 -0.55
C LEU A 148 -10.34 -12.37 -1.19
N GLU A 149 -9.04 -12.60 -1.09
CA GLU A 149 -8.39 -13.81 -1.59
C GLU A 149 -8.98 -15.07 -0.96
N GLN A 150 -9.22 -15.04 0.36
CA GLN A 150 -9.86 -16.15 1.06
C GLN A 150 -11.29 -16.38 0.56
N LYS A 151 -12.10 -15.33 0.43
CA LYS A 151 -13.48 -15.43 -0.10
C LYS A 151 -13.51 -15.96 -1.54
N VAL A 152 -12.55 -15.53 -2.37
CA VAL A 152 -12.43 -16.04 -3.74
C VAL A 152 -12.12 -17.53 -3.73
N ALA A 153 -11.14 -17.98 -2.93
CA ALA A 153 -10.77 -19.38 -2.82
C ALA A 153 -11.97 -20.24 -2.36
N GLU A 154 -12.69 -19.82 -1.32
CA GLU A 154 -13.88 -20.50 -0.81
C GLU A 154 -14.99 -20.64 -1.87
N ARG A 155 -15.27 -19.53 -2.59
CA ARG A 155 -16.28 -19.54 -3.66
C ARG A 155 -15.86 -20.40 -4.84
N THR A 156 -14.59 -20.37 -5.23
CA THR A 156 -14.07 -21.20 -6.31
C THR A 156 -14.24 -22.67 -5.99
N THR A 157 -13.80 -23.09 -4.79
CA THR A 157 -13.97 -24.47 -4.34
C THR A 157 -15.45 -24.92 -4.29
N ALA A 158 -16.33 -24.04 -3.82
CA ALA A 158 -17.76 -24.33 -3.78
C ALA A 158 -18.38 -24.46 -5.17
N LEU A 159 -17.94 -23.61 -6.15
CA LEU A 159 -18.38 -23.70 -7.54
C LEU A 159 -17.86 -24.96 -8.23
N GLU A 160 -16.60 -25.32 -8.03
CA GLU A 160 -16.01 -26.55 -8.56
C GLU A 160 -16.78 -27.78 -8.08
N LYS A 161 -17.13 -27.83 -6.79
CA LYS A 161 -17.95 -28.92 -6.23
C LYS A 161 -19.32 -29.00 -6.89
N LYS A 162 -20.03 -27.85 -7.05
CA LYS A 162 -21.33 -27.82 -7.74
C LYS A 162 -21.24 -28.25 -9.20
N LEU A 163 -20.18 -27.85 -9.91
CA LEU A 163 -19.94 -28.29 -11.29
C LEU A 163 -19.74 -29.79 -11.37
N LEU A 164 -18.95 -30.37 -10.46
CA LEU A 164 -18.72 -31.81 -10.42
C LEU A 164 -20.02 -32.60 -10.15
N GLU A 165 -20.83 -32.15 -9.19
CA GLU A 165 -22.13 -32.73 -8.87
C GLU A 165 -23.10 -32.62 -10.06
N GLY A 166 -23.14 -31.45 -10.72
CA GLY A 166 -23.97 -31.21 -11.92
C GLY A 166 -23.56 -32.10 -13.08
N ASN A 167 -22.27 -32.23 -13.37
CA ASN A 167 -21.76 -33.11 -14.42
C ASN A 167 -22.13 -34.56 -14.16
N LYS A 168 -21.94 -35.05 -12.92
CA LYS A 168 -22.35 -36.39 -12.55
C LYS A 168 -23.83 -36.69 -12.79
N SER A 169 -24.70 -35.74 -12.43
CA SER A 169 -26.14 -35.85 -12.67
C SER A 169 -26.50 -35.86 -14.18
N LEU A 170 -25.75 -35.08 -14.99
CA LEU A 170 -25.92 -35.08 -16.45
C LEU A 170 -25.48 -36.45 -17.06
N ASP A 171 -24.35 -37.00 -16.63
CA ASP A 171 -23.86 -38.29 -17.10
C ASP A 171 -24.88 -39.41 -16.78
N GLU A 172 -25.45 -39.41 -15.57
CA GLU A 172 -26.51 -40.35 -15.16
C GLU A 172 -27.76 -40.23 -16.09
N ARG A 173 -28.17 -39.03 -16.40
CA ARG A 173 -29.30 -38.77 -17.31
C ARG A 173 -29.03 -39.20 -18.76
N VAL A 174 -27.82 -38.93 -19.26
CA VAL A 174 -27.41 -39.38 -20.60
C VAL A 174 -27.48 -40.93 -20.66
N LEU A 175 -26.94 -41.61 -19.66
CA LEU A 175 -26.98 -43.08 -19.60
C LEU A 175 -28.42 -43.63 -19.55
N GLU A 176 -29.33 -42.98 -18.83
CA GLU A 176 -30.74 -43.34 -18.79
C GLU A 176 -31.45 -43.18 -20.14
N LEU A 177 -31.19 -42.06 -20.81
CA LEU A 177 -31.72 -41.75 -22.15
C LEU A 177 -31.19 -42.75 -23.20
N GLU A 178 -29.93 -43.10 -23.13
CA GLU A 178 -29.36 -44.15 -24.01
C GLU A 178 -30.03 -45.52 -23.85
N LYS A 179 -30.31 -45.93 -22.59
CA LYS A 179 -31.06 -47.14 -22.29
C LYS A 179 -32.48 -47.14 -22.86
N LEU A 180 -33.19 -46.00 -22.66
CA LEU A 180 -34.53 -45.83 -23.22
C LEU A 180 -34.55 -45.87 -24.74
N ASN A 181 -33.60 -45.20 -25.36
CA ASN A 181 -33.46 -45.17 -26.81
C ASN A 181 -33.20 -46.59 -27.38
N LYS A 182 -32.34 -47.38 -26.73
CA LYS A 182 -32.08 -48.77 -27.09
C LYS A 182 -33.33 -49.65 -27.03
N ILE A 183 -34.16 -49.45 -25.98
CA ILE A 183 -35.43 -50.19 -25.83
C ILE A 183 -36.42 -49.76 -26.94
N MET A 184 -36.52 -48.47 -27.23
CA MET A 184 -37.41 -47.95 -28.31
C MET A 184 -37.01 -48.50 -29.65
N MET A 185 -35.73 -48.47 -30.03
CA MET A 185 -35.21 -49.06 -31.26
C MET A 185 -35.52 -50.56 -31.35
N GLY A 186 -35.35 -51.31 -30.23
CA GLY A 186 -35.71 -52.72 -30.19
C GLY A 186 -37.20 -52.97 -30.46
N ARG A 187 -38.08 -52.12 -29.89
CA ARG A 187 -39.52 -52.19 -30.14
C ARG A 187 -39.87 -51.88 -31.60
N GLU A 188 -39.25 -50.87 -32.19
CA GLU A 188 -39.47 -50.52 -33.61
C GLU A 188 -39.06 -51.66 -34.56
N LEU A 189 -37.91 -52.28 -34.32
CA LEU A 189 -37.48 -53.47 -35.08
C LEU A 189 -38.49 -54.60 -34.95
N THR A 190 -38.96 -54.89 -33.74
CA THR A 190 -39.99 -55.93 -33.52
C THR A 190 -41.30 -55.62 -34.22
N ILE A 191 -41.72 -54.33 -34.21
CA ILE A 191 -42.91 -53.88 -34.93
C ILE A 191 -42.75 -54.05 -36.47
N MET A 192 -41.56 -53.72 -36.99
CA MET A 192 -41.26 -53.92 -38.44
C MET A 192 -41.31 -55.40 -38.81
N GLU A 193 -40.70 -56.30 -38.02
CA GLU A 193 -40.73 -57.76 -38.23
C GLU A 193 -42.15 -58.31 -38.17
N LEU A 194 -42.98 -57.85 -37.20
CA LEU A 194 -44.38 -58.27 -37.11
C LEU A 194 -45.22 -57.76 -38.28
N LYS A 195 -45.05 -56.55 -38.76
CA LYS A 195 -45.69 -56.03 -39.94
C LYS A 195 -45.36 -56.82 -41.21
N GLU A 196 -44.10 -57.22 -41.37
CA GLU A 196 -43.63 -58.05 -42.46
C GLU A 196 -44.25 -59.44 -42.42
N LYS A 197 -44.34 -60.07 -41.23
CA LYS A 197 -45.03 -61.36 -41.04
C LYS A 197 -46.48 -61.27 -41.37
N ILE A 198 -47.18 -60.21 -40.95
CA ILE A 198 -48.60 -59.99 -41.26
C ILE A 198 -48.78 -59.88 -42.79
N ARG A 199 -47.98 -59.07 -43.45
CA ARG A 199 -48.03 -58.92 -44.91
C ARG A 199 -47.84 -60.30 -45.65
N ASN A 200 -46.85 -61.08 -45.22
CA ASN A 200 -46.59 -62.37 -45.78
C ASN A 200 -47.70 -63.40 -45.52
N LEU A 201 -48.40 -63.32 -44.39
CA LEU A 201 -49.57 -64.13 -44.09
C LEU A 201 -50.80 -63.73 -44.93
N GLU A 202 -51.05 -62.47 -45.09
CA GLU A 202 -52.10 -61.93 -45.96
C GLU A 202 -51.92 -62.36 -47.40
N GLU A 203 -50.70 -62.28 -47.95
CA GLU A 203 -50.38 -62.77 -49.30
C GLU A 203 -50.58 -64.29 -49.44
N LYS A 204 -50.28 -65.09 -48.41
CA LYS A 204 -50.52 -66.50 -48.42
C LYS A 204 -52.03 -66.83 -48.38
N LEU A 205 -52.80 -66.12 -47.61
CA LEU A 205 -54.25 -66.27 -47.51
C LEU A 205 -54.92 -65.97 -48.86
N GLU A 206 -54.53 -64.85 -49.49
CA GLU A 206 -55.07 -64.54 -50.83
C GLU A 206 -54.72 -65.52 -51.92
N ARG A 207 -53.55 -66.24 -51.80
CA ARG A 207 -53.19 -67.36 -52.73
C ARG A 207 -53.95 -68.61 -52.44
N SER A 208 -54.42 -68.87 -51.20
CA SER A 208 -55.20 -70.05 -50.86
C SER A 208 -56.71 -69.92 -51.08
N MET A 209 -57.18 -68.72 -51.36
CA MET A 209 -58.60 -68.44 -51.66
C MET A 209 -58.90 -68.28 -53.21
N LYS A 210 -57.85 -68.46 -54.02
CA LYS A 210 -57.94 -68.54 -55.49
C LYS A 210 -57.79 -69.99 -55.88
#